data_737b2aabcbe5acec3ac6191b39c9c275
#
_entry.id   737b2aabcbe5acec3ac6191b39c9c275
#
_cell.length_a   1.000
_cell.length_b   1.000
_cell.length_c   1.000
_cell.angle_alpha   90.00
_cell.angle_beta   90.00
_cell.angle_gamma   90.00
#
_symmetry.space_group_name_H-M   'P 1'
#
loop_
_entity.id
_entity.type
_entity.pdbx_description
1 polymer ?
#
loop_
_entity_poly.entity_id
_entity_poly.type
_entity_poly.pdbx_seq_one_letter_code
_entity_poly.pdbx_strand_id
1 'polypeptide(L)'
;MKYAIFAGLSGGFGGAIFQYVDDFDSEDEALDAAYDKAIEEYESYEGCHGLMDWEDVRDDFRESFGEEPGEEDVRERYIEEVESWIDYRVEEYEEGKDYE
;
A
#
# COMPACT_ATOMS: atom_id res chain seq x y z
N MET A 1 -4.74 -7.86 -21.95
CA MET A 1 -4.12 -9.01 -21.27
C MET A 1 -4.57 -9.06 -19.82
N LYS A 2 -4.87 -10.24 -19.32
CA LYS A 2 -5.36 -10.37 -17.93
C LYS A 2 -4.22 -10.56 -16.94
N TYR A 3 -4.34 -9.89 -15.81
CA TYR A 3 -3.38 -9.99 -14.71
C TYR A 3 -4.12 -10.27 -13.40
N ALA A 4 -3.51 -11.11 -12.59
CA ALA A 4 -3.96 -11.35 -11.21
C ALA A 4 -3.28 -10.29 -10.32
N ILE A 5 -4.07 -9.62 -9.52
CA ILE A 5 -3.62 -8.51 -8.66
C ILE A 5 -3.48 -9.02 -7.23
N PHE A 6 -2.29 -8.81 -6.66
CA PHE A 6 -1.97 -9.17 -5.28
C PHE A 6 -1.61 -7.90 -4.52
N ALA A 7 -2.20 -7.69 -3.38
CA ALA A 7 -1.92 -6.53 -2.54
C ALA A 7 -2.24 -6.85 -1.08
N GLY A 8 -1.54 -6.18 -0.19
CA GLY A 8 -1.75 -6.33 1.24
C GLY A 8 -0.70 -5.57 2.03
N LEU A 9 -0.50 -5.97 3.27
CA LEU A 9 0.45 -5.36 4.18
C LEU A 9 1.49 -6.38 4.59
N SER A 10 2.74 -5.95 4.69
CA SER A 10 3.86 -6.78 5.12
C SER A 10 3.85 -7.00 6.63
N GLY A 11 4.87 -7.68 7.13
CA GLY A 11 5.00 -7.97 8.55
C GLY A 11 3.95 -8.95 9.05
N GLY A 12 3.31 -8.65 10.15
CA GLY A 12 2.30 -9.51 10.78
C GLY A 12 1.03 -9.71 9.97
N PHE A 13 0.84 -8.92 8.90
CA PHE A 13 -0.33 -9.02 8.02
C PHE A 13 -0.19 -10.10 6.94
N GLY A 14 0.99 -10.67 6.75
CA GLY A 14 1.20 -11.78 5.82
C GLY A 14 1.59 -11.42 4.40
N GLY A 15 1.72 -10.15 4.07
CA GLY A 15 2.15 -9.68 2.75
C GLY A 15 1.02 -9.60 1.73
N ALA A 16 1.38 -9.55 0.45
CA ALA A 16 0.42 -9.44 -0.64
C ALA A 16 -0.42 -10.72 -0.77
N ILE A 17 -1.74 -10.54 -0.84
CA ILE A 17 -2.69 -11.63 -1.04
C ILE A 17 -3.47 -11.39 -2.33
N PHE A 18 -4.01 -12.47 -2.89
CA PHE A 18 -4.82 -12.36 -4.11
C PHE A 18 -6.06 -11.49 -3.88
N GLN A 19 -6.29 -10.54 -4.77
CA GLN A 19 -7.42 -9.62 -4.69
C GLN A 19 -8.43 -9.87 -5.81
N TYR A 20 -7.99 -9.78 -7.07
CA TYR A 20 -8.88 -9.95 -8.23
C TYR A 20 -8.06 -10.13 -9.50
N VAL A 21 -8.77 -10.46 -10.59
CA VAL A 21 -8.21 -10.52 -11.94
C VAL A 21 -8.91 -9.49 -12.81
N ASP A 22 -8.18 -8.76 -13.62
CA ASP A 22 -8.74 -7.80 -14.56
C ASP A 22 -7.83 -7.67 -15.78
N ASP A 23 -8.36 -7.02 -16.82
CA ASP A 23 -7.61 -6.72 -18.04
C ASP A 23 -6.86 -5.39 -17.91
N PHE A 24 -5.61 -5.40 -18.35
CA PHE A 24 -4.75 -4.21 -18.36
C PHE A 24 -3.98 -4.17 -19.67
N ASP A 25 -3.66 -2.98 -20.14
CA ASP A 25 -2.90 -2.79 -21.37
C ASP A 25 -1.42 -3.15 -21.20
N SER A 26 -0.91 -3.04 -19.98
CA SER A 26 0.47 -3.34 -19.65
C SER A 26 0.63 -3.83 -18.22
N GLU A 27 1.76 -4.44 -17.93
CA GLU A 27 2.12 -4.85 -16.57
C GLU A 27 2.22 -3.62 -15.65
N ASP A 28 2.71 -2.49 -16.16
CA ASP A 28 2.82 -1.27 -15.39
C ASP A 28 1.45 -0.77 -14.90
N GLU A 29 0.43 -0.83 -15.76
CA GLU A 29 -0.94 -0.47 -15.36
C GLU A 29 -1.47 -1.43 -14.29
N ALA A 30 -1.18 -2.72 -14.42
CA ALA A 30 -1.57 -3.71 -13.42
C ALA A 30 -0.87 -3.45 -12.08
N LEU A 31 0.42 -3.08 -12.11
CA LEU A 31 1.17 -2.73 -10.91
C LEU A 31 0.60 -1.49 -10.23
N ASP A 32 0.19 -0.48 -10.99
CA ASP A 32 -0.47 0.70 -10.45
C ASP A 32 -1.76 0.33 -9.73
N ALA A 33 -2.54 -0.57 -10.31
CA ALA A 33 -3.77 -1.07 -9.69
C ALA A 33 -3.47 -1.83 -8.39
N ALA A 34 -2.42 -2.64 -8.38
CA ALA A 34 -2.00 -3.37 -7.18
C ALA A 34 -1.54 -2.40 -6.09
N TYR A 35 -0.79 -1.37 -6.46
CA TYR A 35 -0.36 -0.32 -5.54
C TYR A 35 -1.55 0.38 -4.89
N ASP A 36 -2.51 0.80 -5.70
CA ASP A 36 -3.74 1.46 -5.21
C ASP A 36 -4.50 0.56 -4.25
N LYS A 37 -4.57 -0.73 -4.55
CA LYS A 37 -5.25 -1.69 -3.69
C LYS A 37 -4.52 -1.86 -2.35
N ALA A 38 -3.18 -1.87 -2.37
CA ALA A 38 -2.37 -1.95 -1.16
C ALA A 38 -2.56 -0.69 -0.29
N ILE A 39 -2.67 0.48 -0.91
CA ILE A 39 -2.97 1.73 -0.20
C ILE A 39 -4.34 1.63 0.50
N GLU A 40 -5.35 1.08 -0.17
CA GLU A 40 -6.67 0.87 0.44
C GLU A 40 -6.58 -0.02 1.67
N GLU A 41 -5.76 -1.07 1.61
CA GLU A 41 -5.55 -1.96 2.75
C GLU A 41 -4.89 -1.20 3.91
N TYR A 42 -3.89 -0.37 3.62
CA TYR A 42 -3.26 0.45 4.65
C TYR A 42 -4.28 1.38 5.30
N GLU A 43 -5.08 2.08 4.51
CA GLU A 43 -6.09 3.02 5.01
C GLU A 43 -7.12 2.34 5.91
N SER A 44 -7.45 1.08 5.64
CA SER A 44 -8.40 0.34 6.49
C SER A 44 -7.83 -0.01 7.85
N TYR A 45 -6.51 -0.04 8.02
CA TYR A 45 -5.85 -0.37 9.28
C TYR A 45 -5.10 0.79 9.92
N GLU A 46 -5.03 1.95 9.27
CA GLU A 46 -4.28 3.08 9.81
C GLU A 46 -4.83 3.51 11.18
N GLY A 47 -3.92 3.90 12.07
CA GLY A 47 -4.25 4.19 13.45
C GLY A 47 -4.32 2.95 14.34
N CYS A 48 -4.17 1.76 13.77
CA CYS A 48 -4.21 0.47 14.47
C CYS A 48 -2.97 -0.35 14.14
N HIS A 49 -2.67 -1.33 14.97
CA HIS A 49 -1.58 -2.31 14.71
C HIS A 49 -0.20 -1.71 14.41
N GLY A 50 0.05 -0.48 14.83
CA GLY A 50 1.32 0.20 14.62
C GLY A 50 1.39 1.01 13.31
N LEU A 51 0.34 1.01 12.51
CA LEU A 51 0.28 1.81 11.29
C LEU A 51 -0.10 3.25 11.65
N MET A 52 0.69 4.20 11.18
CA MET A 52 0.49 5.62 11.48
C MET A 52 -0.51 6.25 10.52
N ASP A 53 -1.48 6.97 11.06
CA ASP A 53 -2.37 7.80 10.25
C ASP A 53 -1.72 9.17 10.00
N TRP A 54 -2.42 10.07 9.31
CA TRP A 54 -1.90 11.39 9.00
C TRP A 54 -1.52 12.19 10.24
N GLU A 55 -2.36 12.17 11.26
CA GLU A 55 -2.09 12.89 12.51
C GLU A 55 -0.90 12.33 13.27
N ASP A 56 -0.77 11.01 13.29
CA ASP A 56 0.36 10.33 13.94
C ASP A 56 1.67 10.72 13.26
N VAL A 57 1.69 10.76 11.94
CA VAL A 57 2.88 11.17 11.17
C VAL A 57 3.23 12.63 11.46
N ARG A 58 2.22 13.48 11.50
CA ARG A 58 2.40 14.91 11.80
C ARG A 58 2.98 15.13 13.20
N ASP A 59 2.47 14.41 14.19
CA ASP A 59 2.94 14.49 15.57
C ASP A 59 4.37 13.99 15.70
N ASP A 60 4.69 12.88 15.02
CA ASP A 60 6.04 12.32 14.98
C ASP A 60 7.03 13.31 14.39
N PHE A 61 6.65 13.95 13.29
CA PHE A 61 7.47 14.97 12.64
C PHE A 61 7.72 16.16 13.57
N ARG A 62 6.68 16.62 14.24
CA ARG A 62 6.77 17.72 15.20
C ARG A 62 7.73 17.38 16.35
N GLU A 63 7.64 16.18 16.91
CA GLU A 63 8.53 15.73 17.99
C GLU A 63 9.98 15.63 17.53
N SER A 64 10.21 15.14 16.30
CA SER A 64 11.53 14.94 15.76
C SER A 64 12.26 16.24 15.44
N PHE A 65 11.53 17.24 14.93
CA PHE A 65 12.13 18.49 14.45
C PHE A 65 11.80 19.70 15.32
N GLY A 66 10.89 19.58 16.27
CA GLY A 66 10.53 20.67 17.18
C GLY A 66 9.75 21.82 16.56
N GLU A 67 9.35 21.69 15.31
CA GLU A 67 8.62 22.72 14.56
C GLU A 67 7.35 22.13 13.95
N GLU A 68 6.36 22.99 13.71
CA GLU A 68 5.15 22.60 12.99
C GLU A 68 5.52 22.26 11.55
N PRO A 69 5.28 21.04 11.06
CA PRO A 69 5.63 20.67 9.69
C PRO A 69 4.71 21.32 8.67
N GLY A 70 5.26 21.59 7.47
CA GLY A 70 4.44 21.99 6.33
C GLY A 70 3.63 20.79 5.84
N GLU A 71 2.53 21.05 5.15
CA GLU A 71 1.66 20.00 4.63
C GLU A 71 2.39 19.04 3.67
N GLU A 72 3.29 19.59 2.84
CA GLU A 72 4.09 18.77 1.92
C GLU A 72 5.05 17.85 2.67
N ASP A 73 5.65 18.32 3.75
CA ASP A 73 6.56 17.51 4.57
C ASP A 73 5.83 16.34 5.22
N VAL A 74 4.63 16.60 5.74
CA VAL A 74 3.79 15.55 6.34
C VAL A 74 3.39 14.53 5.28
N ARG A 75 3.01 15.00 4.09
CA ARG A 75 2.62 14.13 2.96
C ARG A 75 3.75 13.20 2.56
N GLU A 76 4.95 13.72 2.39
CA GLU A 76 6.12 12.92 2.02
C GLU A 76 6.41 11.86 3.07
N ARG A 77 6.39 12.24 4.34
CA ARG A 77 6.62 11.32 5.44
C ARG A 77 5.53 10.27 5.54
N TYR A 78 4.27 10.66 5.33
CA TYR A 78 3.14 9.74 5.33
C TYR A 78 3.28 8.70 4.21
N ILE A 79 3.65 9.14 3.00
CA ILE A 79 3.85 8.23 1.86
C ILE A 79 4.99 7.25 2.15
N GLU A 80 6.10 7.72 2.73
CA GLU A 80 7.20 6.84 3.11
C GLU A 80 6.75 5.77 4.12
N GLU A 81 5.94 6.18 5.08
CA GLU A 81 5.40 5.26 6.08
C GLU A 81 4.48 4.21 5.43
N VAL A 82 3.56 4.67 4.58
CA VAL A 82 2.66 3.78 3.84
C VAL A 82 3.45 2.78 3.01
N GLU A 83 4.41 3.26 2.23
CA GLU A 83 5.23 2.41 1.35
C GLU A 83 6.08 1.39 2.12
N SER A 84 6.46 1.71 3.36
CA SER A 84 7.21 0.78 4.19
C SER A 84 6.37 -0.42 4.66
N TRP A 85 5.05 -0.28 4.66
CA TRP A 85 4.12 -1.32 5.11
C TRP A 85 3.47 -2.10 3.99
N ILE A 86 3.21 -1.47 2.84
CA ILE A 86 2.48 -2.11 1.75
C ILE A 86 3.32 -3.15 1.02
N ASP A 87 2.65 -4.18 0.53
CA ASP A 87 3.23 -5.21 -0.31
C ASP A 87 2.26 -5.45 -1.47
N TYR A 88 2.78 -5.52 -2.69
CA TYR A 88 1.95 -5.70 -3.86
C TYR A 88 2.76 -6.32 -4.99
N ARG A 89 2.07 -7.06 -5.85
CA ARG A 89 2.66 -7.66 -7.06
C ARG A 89 1.55 -8.03 -8.03
N VAL A 90 1.94 -8.35 -9.24
CA VAL A 90 1.02 -8.84 -10.26
C VAL A 90 1.61 -10.08 -10.91
N GLU A 91 0.72 -10.93 -11.43
CA GLU A 91 1.12 -12.09 -12.22
C GLU A 91 0.21 -12.15 -13.45
N GLU A 92 0.76 -12.55 -14.58
CA GLU A 92 -0.05 -12.82 -15.77
C GLU A 92 -1.07 -13.90 -15.44
N TYR A 93 -2.33 -13.67 -15.79
CA TYR A 93 -3.40 -14.63 -15.51
C TYR A 93 -3.21 -15.91 -16.33
N GLU A 94 -3.28 -17.04 -15.67
CA GLU A 94 -3.28 -18.35 -16.30
C GLU A 94 -4.57 -19.07 -15.94
N GLU A 95 -5.31 -19.52 -16.96
CA GLU A 95 -6.56 -20.23 -16.77
C GLU A 95 -6.30 -21.56 -16.05
N GLY A 96 -7.09 -21.83 -15.02
CA GLY A 96 -6.96 -23.04 -14.23
C GLY A 96 -5.96 -22.98 -13.09
N LYS A 97 -5.22 -21.88 -12.97
CA LYS A 97 -4.29 -21.68 -11.86
C LYS A 97 -5.03 -21.18 -10.63
N ASP A 98 -4.69 -21.74 -9.48
CA ASP A 98 -5.24 -21.30 -8.19
C ASP A 98 -4.37 -20.19 -7.61
N TYR A 99 -4.95 -19.02 -7.36
CA TYR A 99 -4.25 -17.87 -6.80
C TYR A 99 -4.53 -17.65 -5.30
N GLU A 100 -5.44 -18.42 -4.72
CA GLU A 100 -5.79 -18.31 -3.31
C GLU A 100 -4.95 -19.20 -2.41
#